data_67c974c612cb3903ac12aee28a3ccd01
#
_entry.id   67c974c612cb3903ac12aee28a3ccd01
#
_cell.length_a   1.000
_cell.length_b   1.000
_cell.length_c   1.000
_cell.angle_alpha   90.00
_cell.angle_beta   90.00
_cell.angle_gamma   90.00
#
_symmetry.space_group_name_H-M   'P 1'
#
loop_
_entity.id
_entity.type
_entity.pdbx_description
1 polymer ?
#
loop_
_entity_poly.entity_id
_entity_poly.type
_entity_poly.pdbx_seq_one_letter_code
_entity_poly.pdbx_strand_id
1 'polypeptide(L)'
;MLTVENIHSYYDKSHVLEGVSLTVNPGELVTLLGRNGAGKTTTLRSILGIICPRQGQIHFNGQALVGQKIFEIARQGLALVPENRGIFRLLSVEENLRIAVRKSSRWQLDDMYTMFPRLKERRKNAGHALSGGEQQMLAIARALLNDPKLLILDEPTEGLAPVIVDELVKILRKVKDDGLPVLLVEQNLMVCDKLADRHYVLEQGRVVYEGSAAAFRADPSIKNRYLALSA
;
A
#
# COMPACT_ATOMS: atom_id res chain seq x y z
N MET A 1 -11.35 6.15 -9.70
CA MET A 1 -9.92 6.41 -9.42
C MET A 1 -9.06 5.24 -9.86
N LEU A 2 -8.86 4.18 -9.08
CA LEU A 2 -8.29 2.90 -9.54
C LEU A 2 -9.42 1.90 -9.76
N THR A 3 -9.41 1.23 -10.91
CA THR A 3 -10.34 0.15 -11.23
C THR A 3 -9.54 -1.02 -11.77
N VAL A 4 -9.69 -2.18 -11.18
CA VAL A 4 -9.12 -3.45 -11.60
C VAL A 4 -10.30 -4.35 -11.96
N GLU A 5 -10.33 -4.89 -13.17
CA GLU A 5 -11.46 -5.64 -13.70
C GLU A 5 -11.01 -7.00 -14.24
N ASN A 6 -11.42 -8.05 -13.55
CA ASN A 6 -11.27 -9.44 -13.96
C ASN A 6 -9.85 -9.79 -14.45
N ILE A 7 -8.82 -9.38 -13.69
CA ILE A 7 -7.43 -9.62 -14.11
C ILE A 7 -7.02 -11.07 -13.85
N HIS A 8 -6.33 -11.65 -14.85
CA HIS A 8 -5.70 -12.96 -14.77
C HIS A 8 -4.20 -12.81 -14.95
N SER A 9 -3.44 -13.08 -13.90
CA SER A 9 -1.98 -12.89 -13.89
C SER A 9 -1.26 -14.20 -13.63
N TYR A 10 -0.08 -14.34 -14.24
CA TYR A 10 0.69 -15.57 -14.27
C TYR A 10 2.15 -15.32 -13.96
N TYR A 11 2.79 -16.28 -13.29
CA TYR A 11 4.23 -16.46 -13.31
C TYR A 11 4.54 -17.68 -14.20
N ASP A 12 5.10 -17.45 -15.36
CA ASP A 12 5.29 -18.47 -16.41
C ASP A 12 3.98 -19.21 -16.73
N LYS A 13 3.84 -20.45 -16.27
CA LYS A 13 2.63 -21.28 -16.45
C LYS A 13 1.70 -21.28 -15.23
N SER A 14 2.16 -20.76 -14.09
CA SER A 14 1.38 -20.74 -12.86
C SER A 14 0.35 -19.61 -12.88
N HIS A 15 -0.92 -19.96 -12.88
CA HIS A 15 -2.04 -19.01 -12.80
C HIS A 15 -2.21 -18.59 -11.35
N VAL A 16 -1.91 -17.34 -11.02
CA VAL A 16 -1.88 -16.84 -9.64
C VAL A 16 -3.07 -15.94 -9.33
N LEU A 17 -3.50 -15.11 -10.30
CA LEU A 17 -4.72 -14.32 -10.15
C LEU A 17 -5.76 -14.83 -11.12
N GLU A 18 -6.93 -15.14 -10.59
CA GLU A 18 -8.03 -15.78 -11.32
C GLU A 18 -9.28 -14.89 -11.31
N GLY A 19 -9.24 -13.79 -12.08
CA GLY A 19 -10.39 -12.90 -12.23
C GLY A 19 -10.52 -11.89 -11.09
N VAL A 20 -9.40 -11.38 -10.56
CA VAL A 20 -9.41 -10.38 -9.48
C VAL A 20 -9.99 -9.07 -9.97
N SER A 21 -10.99 -8.57 -9.23
CA SER A 21 -11.59 -7.25 -9.42
C SER A 21 -11.57 -6.48 -8.11
N LEU A 22 -11.18 -5.20 -8.16
CA LEU A 22 -11.26 -4.27 -7.03
C LEU A 22 -11.30 -2.83 -7.52
N THR A 23 -11.78 -1.94 -6.68
CA THR A 23 -11.80 -0.50 -6.94
C THR A 23 -11.27 0.27 -5.74
N VAL A 24 -10.65 1.44 -5.98
CA VAL A 24 -10.33 2.43 -4.96
C VAL A 24 -10.87 3.77 -5.43
N ASN A 25 -11.77 4.38 -4.65
CA ASN A 25 -12.36 5.68 -4.96
C ASN A 25 -11.49 6.84 -4.43
N PRO A 26 -11.71 8.09 -4.90
CA PRO A 26 -11.05 9.26 -4.33
C PRO A 26 -11.31 9.36 -2.82
N GLY A 27 -10.25 9.64 -2.03
CA GLY A 27 -10.32 9.78 -0.57
C GLY A 27 -10.61 8.49 0.21
N GLU A 28 -10.72 7.34 -0.45
CA GLU A 28 -11.03 6.06 0.17
C GLU A 28 -9.75 5.33 0.60
N LEU A 29 -9.78 4.71 1.80
CA LEU A 29 -8.80 3.72 2.21
C LEU A 29 -9.42 2.33 2.07
N VAL A 30 -8.91 1.59 1.11
CA VAL A 30 -9.32 0.21 0.81
C VAL A 30 -8.24 -0.74 1.27
N THR A 31 -8.63 -1.84 1.92
CA THR A 31 -7.69 -2.91 2.25
C THR A 31 -7.88 -4.12 1.34
N LEU A 32 -6.77 -4.74 0.97
CA LEU A 32 -6.71 -6.05 0.35
C LEU A 32 -6.15 -7.04 1.37
N LEU A 33 -7.04 -7.78 1.99
CA LEU A 33 -6.76 -8.79 3.01
C LEU A 33 -6.56 -10.16 2.36
N GLY A 34 -5.84 -11.03 3.03
CA GLY A 34 -5.65 -12.42 2.61
C GLY A 34 -4.42 -13.05 3.25
N ARG A 35 -4.42 -14.37 3.30
CA ARG A 35 -3.29 -15.15 3.82
C ARG A 35 -2.05 -15.02 2.93
N ASN A 36 -0.90 -15.48 3.42
CA ASN A 36 0.31 -15.60 2.61
C ASN A 36 0.05 -16.52 1.41
N GLY A 37 0.50 -16.10 0.23
CA GLY A 37 0.25 -16.82 -1.01
C GLY A 37 -1.14 -16.60 -1.65
N ALA A 38 -2.03 -15.81 -1.05
CA ALA A 38 -3.36 -15.54 -1.61
C ALA A 38 -3.33 -14.76 -2.95
N GLY A 39 -2.20 -14.11 -3.30
CA GLY A 39 -2.07 -13.31 -4.53
C GLY A 39 -2.00 -11.79 -4.31
N LYS A 40 -1.94 -11.31 -3.06
CA LYS A 40 -1.93 -9.87 -2.72
C LYS A 40 -0.82 -9.10 -3.44
N THR A 41 0.44 -9.48 -3.23
CA THR A 41 1.61 -8.85 -3.88
C THR A 41 1.56 -9.00 -5.40
N THR A 42 1.00 -10.11 -5.93
CA THR A 42 0.80 -10.29 -7.38
C THR A 42 -0.21 -9.28 -7.91
N THR A 43 -1.29 -9.00 -7.17
CA THR A 43 -2.26 -7.97 -7.51
C THR A 43 -1.59 -6.59 -7.59
N LEU A 44 -0.78 -6.22 -6.59
CA LEU A 44 -0.03 -4.96 -6.62
C LEU A 44 0.95 -4.90 -7.80
N ARG A 45 1.69 -5.98 -8.06
CA ARG A 45 2.62 -6.06 -9.19
C ARG A 45 1.90 -5.93 -10.54
N SER A 46 0.67 -6.43 -10.63
CA SER A 46 -0.15 -6.27 -11.85
C SER A 46 -0.61 -4.82 -12.02
N ILE A 47 -1.06 -4.16 -10.95
CA ILE A 47 -1.46 -2.74 -10.96
C ILE A 47 -0.28 -1.84 -11.37
N LEU A 48 0.93 -2.16 -10.91
CA LEU A 48 2.13 -1.36 -11.16
C LEU A 48 2.84 -1.71 -12.48
N GLY A 49 2.29 -2.61 -13.30
CA GLY A 49 2.87 -3.01 -14.58
C GLY A 49 4.15 -3.85 -14.47
N ILE A 50 4.46 -4.38 -13.28
CA ILE A 50 5.59 -5.32 -13.07
C ILE A 50 5.23 -6.69 -13.67
N ILE A 51 3.97 -7.09 -13.54
CA ILE A 51 3.39 -8.27 -14.17
C ILE A 51 2.29 -7.77 -15.10
N CYS A 52 2.34 -8.15 -16.36
CA CYS A 52 1.27 -7.83 -17.30
C CYS A 52 0.17 -8.91 -17.19
N PRO A 53 -1.07 -8.57 -16.80
CA PRO A 53 -2.18 -9.50 -16.83
C PRO A 53 -2.42 -10.01 -18.25
N ARG A 54 -2.71 -11.29 -18.40
CA ARG A 54 -3.06 -11.87 -19.72
C ARG A 54 -4.49 -11.58 -20.13
N GLN A 55 -5.37 -11.33 -19.16
CA GLN A 55 -6.77 -10.96 -19.35
C GLN A 55 -7.19 -9.95 -18.30
N GLY A 56 -8.26 -9.22 -18.59
CA GLY A 56 -8.79 -8.17 -17.73
C GLY A 56 -8.20 -6.79 -18.03
N GLN A 57 -8.62 -5.81 -17.26
CA GLN A 57 -8.25 -4.41 -17.46
C GLN A 57 -7.88 -3.75 -16.14
N ILE A 58 -7.00 -2.75 -16.20
CA ILE A 58 -6.63 -1.91 -15.06
C ILE A 58 -6.66 -0.47 -15.53
N HIS A 59 -7.43 0.37 -14.86
CA HIS A 59 -7.53 1.79 -15.17
C HIS A 59 -7.20 2.63 -13.95
N PHE A 60 -6.48 3.71 -14.16
CA PHE A 60 -6.22 4.72 -13.16
C PHE A 60 -6.56 6.11 -13.70
N ASN A 61 -7.51 6.79 -13.04
CA ASN A 61 -8.05 8.08 -13.49
C ASN A 61 -8.53 8.06 -14.96
N GLY A 62 -9.15 6.96 -15.39
CA GLY A 62 -9.64 6.76 -16.76
C GLY A 62 -8.59 6.32 -17.77
N GLN A 63 -7.31 6.23 -17.39
CA GLN A 63 -6.24 5.77 -18.27
C GLN A 63 -5.96 4.28 -18.05
N ALA A 64 -5.89 3.51 -19.14
CA ALA A 64 -5.53 2.09 -19.08
C ALA A 64 -4.05 1.93 -18.69
N LEU A 65 -3.77 1.04 -17.72
CA LEU A 65 -2.40 0.79 -17.24
C LEU A 65 -1.77 -0.46 -17.86
N VAL A 66 -2.58 -1.42 -18.32
CA VAL A 66 -2.09 -2.69 -18.90
C VAL A 66 -1.21 -2.40 -20.12
N GLY A 67 0.00 -2.95 -20.11
CA GLY A 67 0.99 -2.75 -21.18
C GLY A 67 1.83 -1.47 -21.06
N GLN A 68 1.53 -0.58 -20.10
CA GLN A 68 2.40 0.57 -19.83
C GLN A 68 3.65 0.16 -19.06
N LYS A 69 4.73 0.94 -19.23
CA LYS A 69 5.97 0.73 -18.47
C LYS A 69 5.82 1.23 -17.04
N ILE A 70 6.51 0.58 -16.10
CA ILE A 70 6.46 0.90 -14.66
C ILE A 70 6.65 2.40 -14.39
N PHE A 71 7.62 3.05 -15.06
CA PHE A 71 7.90 4.47 -14.84
C PHE A 71 6.79 5.39 -15.38
N GLU A 72 6.05 4.97 -16.41
CA GLU A 72 4.90 5.70 -16.96
C GLU A 72 3.74 5.65 -15.96
N ILE A 73 3.47 4.47 -15.40
CA ILE A 73 2.49 4.26 -14.33
C ILE A 73 2.84 5.10 -13.09
N ALA A 74 4.09 5.06 -12.64
CA ALA A 74 4.54 5.87 -11.51
C ALA A 74 4.37 7.39 -11.75
N ARG A 75 4.62 7.87 -12.98
CA ARG A 75 4.41 9.29 -13.36
C ARG A 75 2.95 9.72 -13.32
N GLN A 76 2.01 8.81 -13.42
CA GLN A 76 0.58 9.12 -13.26
C GLN A 76 0.19 9.42 -11.81
N GLY A 77 1.08 9.09 -10.87
CA GLY A 77 0.91 9.39 -9.45
C GLY A 77 0.60 8.15 -8.59
N LEU A 78 0.92 6.94 -9.04
CA LEU A 78 0.89 5.75 -8.19
C LEU A 78 2.22 5.66 -7.43
N ALA A 79 2.18 5.65 -6.10
CA ALA A 79 3.37 5.44 -5.26
C ALA A 79 3.23 4.15 -4.46
N LEU A 80 4.25 3.30 -4.55
CA LEU A 80 4.34 2.05 -3.78
C LEU A 80 5.33 2.22 -2.62
N VAL A 81 4.92 1.78 -1.45
CA VAL A 81 5.80 1.42 -0.33
C VAL A 81 5.83 -0.10 -0.25
N PRO A 82 6.90 -0.75 -0.69
CA PRO A 82 7.00 -2.19 -0.69
C PRO A 82 7.28 -2.74 0.72
N GLU A 83 6.99 -4.01 0.96
CA GLU A 83 7.25 -4.75 2.20
C GLU A 83 8.72 -4.59 2.68
N ASN A 84 9.69 -4.65 1.75
CA ASN A 84 11.11 -4.46 2.06
C ASN A 84 11.52 -2.99 2.26
N ARG A 85 10.53 -2.06 2.34
CA ARG A 85 10.66 -0.61 2.58
C ARG A 85 11.35 0.16 1.46
N GLY A 86 12.24 -0.42 0.67
CA GLY A 86 12.89 0.19 -0.50
C GLY A 86 13.69 1.46 -0.22
N ILE A 87 14.27 1.63 1.00
CA ILE A 87 15.08 2.80 1.35
C ILE A 87 16.50 2.70 0.79
N PHE A 88 17.15 3.84 0.57
CA PHE A 88 18.56 3.89 0.21
C PHE A 88 19.42 3.80 1.48
N ARG A 89 19.93 2.61 1.77
CA ARG A 89 20.56 2.26 3.05
C ARG A 89 21.82 3.06 3.35
N LEU A 90 22.59 3.46 2.35
CA LEU A 90 23.84 4.22 2.50
C LEU A 90 23.62 5.73 2.59
N LEU A 91 22.49 6.23 2.11
CA LEU A 91 22.14 7.64 2.21
C LEU A 91 21.59 7.96 3.60
N SER A 92 21.82 9.19 4.04
CA SER A 92 21.19 9.72 5.25
C SER A 92 19.66 9.80 5.09
N VAL A 93 18.94 9.94 6.21
CA VAL A 93 17.48 10.17 6.20
C VAL A 93 17.15 11.39 5.35
N GLU A 94 17.87 12.50 5.53
CA GLU A 94 17.62 13.74 4.79
C GLU A 94 17.84 13.54 3.28
N GLU A 95 18.92 12.88 2.88
CA GLU A 95 19.17 12.57 1.46
C GLU A 95 18.10 11.65 0.86
N ASN A 96 17.68 10.61 1.60
CA ASN A 96 16.56 9.77 1.20
C ASN A 96 15.29 10.56 0.93
N LEU A 97 14.97 11.54 1.78
CA LEU A 97 13.80 12.39 1.61
C LEU A 97 13.96 13.36 0.44
N ARG A 98 15.13 14.03 0.33
CA ARG A 98 15.40 15.04 -0.72
C ARG A 98 15.30 14.49 -2.14
N ILE A 99 15.67 13.23 -2.36
CA ILE A 99 15.55 12.58 -3.68
C ILE A 99 14.09 12.50 -4.15
N ALA A 100 13.13 12.41 -3.22
CA ALA A 100 11.72 12.27 -3.52
C ALA A 100 10.97 13.61 -3.61
N VAL A 101 11.59 14.72 -3.19
CA VAL A 101 10.92 16.03 -3.20
C VAL A 101 10.60 16.47 -4.63
N ARG A 102 9.33 16.78 -4.88
CA ARG A 102 8.89 17.47 -6.10
C ARG A 102 8.55 18.93 -5.77
N LYS A 103 9.00 19.87 -6.61
CA LYS A 103 8.74 21.32 -6.41
C LYS A 103 7.25 21.66 -6.28
N SER A 104 6.40 20.93 -6.98
CA SER A 104 4.94 21.12 -6.99
C SER A 104 4.19 20.26 -5.96
N SER A 105 4.90 19.50 -5.13
CA SER A 105 4.27 18.64 -4.13
C SER A 105 3.55 19.45 -3.07
N ARG A 106 2.35 19.00 -2.69
CA ARG A 106 1.63 19.49 -1.50
C ARG A 106 2.35 19.17 -0.21
N TRP A 107 3.24 18.18 -0.23
CA TRP A 107 4.05 17.76 0.91
C TRP A 107 5.46 18.33 0.78
N GLN A 108 5.91 19.04 1.80
CA GLN A 108 7.26 19.58 1.87
C GLN A 108 8.09 18.80 2.92
N LEU A 109 9.41 19.00 2.90
CA LEU A 109 10.32 18.31 3.82
C LEU A 109 9.98 18.58 5.30
N ASP A 110 9.58 19.81 5.62
CA ASP A 110 9.22 20.21 6.99
C ASP A 110 7.90 19.56 7.43
N ASP A 111 6.96 19.30 6.52
CA ASP A 111 5.75 18.55 6.82
C ASP A 111 6.09 17.11 7.21
N MET A 112 7.06 16.49 6.52
CA MET A 112 7.55 15.16 6.88
C MET A 112 8.19 15.16 8.26
N TYR A 113 9.00 16.15 8.59
CA TYR A 113 9.61 16.23 9.91
C TYR A 113 8.59 16.51 11.04
N THR A 114 7.49 17.16 10.71
CA THR A 114 6.35 17.36 11.62
C THR A 114 5.56 16.07 11.81
N MET A 115 5.30 15.35 10.73
CA MET A 115 4.55 14.08 10.73
C MET A 115 5.37 12.92 11.31
N PHE A 116 6.69 12.93 11.11
CA PHE A 116 7.63 11.90 11.51
C PHE A 116 8.78 12.49 12.36
N PRO A 117 8.55 12.91 13.62
CA PRO A 117 9.56 13.60 14.43
C PRO A 117 10.87 12.81 14.61
N ARG A 118 10.78 11.48 14.69
CA ARG A 118 11.94 10.59 14.78
C ARG A 118 12.85 10.70 13.56
N LEU A 119 12.31 10.91 12.36
CA LEU A 119 13.13 11.13 11.18
C LEU A 119 13.89 12.46 11.25
N LYS A 120 13.32 13.49 11.87
CA LYS A 120 14.01 14.76 12.11
C LYS A 120 15.19 14.59 13.06
N GLU A 121 14.99 13.88 14.15
CA GLU A 121 16.06 13.56 15.14
C GLU A 121 17.21 12.78 14.47
N ARG A 122 16.87 11.87 13.58
CA ARG A 122 17.79 10.97 12.86
C ARG A 122 18.23 11.48 11.50
N ARG A 123 17.95 12.73 11.13
CA ARG A 123 18.12 13.25 9.75
C ARG A 123 19.51 13.03 9.14
N LYS A 124 20.55 13.01 9.98
CA LYS A 124 21.95 12.80 9.56
C LYS A 124 22.41 11.34 9.61
N ASN A 125 21.59 10.45 10.15
CA ASN A 125 21.91 9.02 10.23
C ASN A 125 21.69 8.35 8.87
N ALA A 126 22.56 7.42 8.53
CA ALA A 126 22.37 6.59 7.35
C ALA A 126 21.16 5.64 7.50
N GLY A 127 20.48 5.32 6.39
CA GLY A 127 19.28 4.48 6.40
C GLY A 127 19.46 3.11 7.04
N HIS A 128 20.66 2.51 6.93
CA HIS A 128 20.96 1.22 7.56
C HIS A 128 21.07 1.31 9.10
N ALA A 129 21.32 2.50 9.66
CA ALA A 129 21.40 2.72 11.10
C ALA A 129 20.03 2.97 11.77
N LEU A 130 18.95 2.96 10.98
CA LEU A 130 17.59 3.10 11.45
C LEU A 130 17.01 1.75 11.90
N SER A 131 16.15 1.80 12.93
CA SER A 131 15.28 0.65 13.29
C SER A 131 14.31 0.31 12.17
N GLY A 132 13.73 -0.90 12.20
CA GLY A 132 12.73 -1.30 11.22
C GLY A 132 11.54 -0.36 11.12
N GLY A 133 11.05 0.16 12.24
CA GLY A 133 9.97 1.15 12.26
C GLY A 133 10.38 2.50 11.67
N GLU A 134 11.57 3.00 12.00
CA GLU A 134 12.09 4.25 11.41
C GLU A 134 12.31 4.12 9.91
N GLN A 135 12.76 2.95 9.42
CA GLN A 135 12.90 2.67 7.99
C GLN A 135 11.53 2.67 7.29
N GLN A 136 10.49 2.10 7.93
CA GLN A 136 9.13 2.11 7.42
C GLN A 136 8.56 3.53 7.32
N MET A 137 8.75 4.33 8.38
CA MET A 137 8.36 5.74 8.37
C MET A 137 9.08 6.54 7.29
N LEU A 138 10.39 6.28 7.08
CA LEU A 138 11.17 6.89 6.01
C LEU A 138 10.65 6.53 4.61
N ALA A 139 10.27 5.27 4.40
CA ALA A 139 9.70 4.81 3.12
C ALA A 139 8.37 5.51 2.81
N ILE A 140 7.50 5.64 3.82
CA ILE A 140 6.21 6.33 3.67
C ILE A 140 6.41 7.82 3.42
N ALA A 141 7.28 8.49 4.20
CA ALA A 141 7.60 9.90 4.01
C ALA A 141 8.13 10.19 2.59
N ARG A 142 8.99 9.32 2.06
CA ARG A 142 9.47 9.41 0.68
C ARG A 142 8.34 9.29 -0.34
N ALA A 143 7.42 8.33 -0.13
CA ALA A 143 6.28 8.16 -1.01
C ALA A 143 5.37 9.40 -1.02
N LEU A 144 5.12 10.01 0.14
CA LEU A 144 4.32 11.24 0.26
C LEU A 144 4.98 12.43 -0.42
N LEU A 145 6.30 12.64 -0.27
CA LEU A 145 7.05 13.73 -0.92
C LEU A 145 7.00 13.68 -2.44
N ASN A 146 6.76 12.49 -3.01
CA ASN A 146 6.57 12.34 -4.45
C ASN A 146 5.18 12.79 -4.93
N ASP A 147 4.34 13.35 -4.06
CA ASP A 147 2.99 13.84 -4.33
C ASP A 147 2.09 12.81 -5.03
N PRO A 148 1.85 11.65 -4.40
CA PRO A 148 1.06 10.61 -5.01
C PRO A 148 -0.41 11.01 -5.13
N LYS A 149 -1.07 10.49 -6.16
CA LYS A 149 -2.53 10.50 -6.30
C LYS A 149 -3.18 9.26 -5.70
N LEU A 150 -2.41 8.18 -5.56
CA LEU A 150 -2.77 6.93 -4.87
C LEU A 150 -1.53 6.41 -4.16
N LEU A 151 -1.65 6.18 -2.85
CA LEU A 151 -0.62 5.53 -2.05
C LEU A 151 -0.94 4.04 -1.94
N ILE A 152 0.01 3.20 -2.30
CA ILE A 152 -0.08 1.73 -2.20
C ILE A 152 0.92 1.29 -1.15
N LEU A 153 0.46 0.51 -0.16
CA LEU A 153 1.28 0.01 0.93
C LEU A 153 1.20 -1.52 0.95
N ASP A 154 2.35 -2.18 0.87
CA ASP A 154 2.45 -3.65 0.89
C ASP A 154 2.96 -4.10 2.26
N GLU A 155 2.07 -4.64 3.08
CA GLU A 155 2.29 -5.17 4.43
C GLU A 155 3.14 -4.22 5.34
N PRO A 156 2.74 -2.93 5.48
CA PRO A 156 3.57 -1.92 6.13
C PRO A 156 3.77 -2.14 7.63
N THR A 157 2.97 -3.01 8.26
CA THR A 157 3.08 -3.29 9.71
C THR A 157 3.87 -4.56 10.04
N GLU A 158 4.31 -5.31 9.01
CA GLU A 158 5.01 -6.56 9.21
C GLU A 158 6.34 -6.36 9.96
N GLY A 159 6.56 -7.17 11.01
CA GLY A 159 7.77 -7.14 11.83
C GLY A 159 7.96 -5.86 12.65
N LEU A 160 6.92 -5.03 12.84
CA LEU A 160 6.99 -3.83 13.65
C LEU A 160 6.48 -4.08 15.08
N ALA A 161 7.10 -3.37 16.04
CA ALA A 161 6.61 -3.36 17.42
C ALA A 161 5.23 -2.69 17.51
N PRO A 162 4.33 -3.12 18.42
CA PRO A 162 2.96 -2.60 18.55
C PRO A 162 2.88 -1.07 18.65
N VAL A 163 3.80 -0.44 19.38
CA VAL A 163 3.83 1.01 19.53
C VAL A 163 4.08 1.72 18.19
N ILE A 164 4.90 1.16 17.33
CA ILE A 164 5.18 1.69 15.98
C ILE A 164 3.98 1.47 15.06
N VAL A 165 3.30 0.33 15.19
CA VAL A 165 2.05 0.06 14.46
C VAL A 165 0.98 1.10 14.80
N ASP A 166 0.81 1.45 16.09
CA ASP A 166 -0.17 2.47 16.50
C ASP A 166 0.22 3.87 15.99
N GLU A 167 1.51 4.20 15.93
CA GLU A 167 2.00 5.44 15.32
C GLU A 167 1.70 5.47 13.82
N LEU A 168 1.99 4.37 13.10
CA LEU A 168 1.69 4.22 11.68
C LEU A 168 0.20 4.39 11.39
N VAL A 169 -0.68 3.79 12.22
CA VAL A 169 -2.14 3.94 12.09
C VAL A 169 -2.56 5.42 12.19
N LYS A 170 -1.99 6.19 13.13
CA LYS A 170 -2.28 7.63 13.26
C LYS A 170 -1.86 8.40 12.02
N ILE A 171 -0.68 8.09 11.46
CA ILE A 171 -0.16 8.72 10.25
C ILE A 171 -1.05 8.41 9.05
N LEU A 172 -1.38 7.14 8.83
CA LEU A 172 -2.22 6.73 7.70
C LEU A 172 -3.63 7.30 7.81
N ARG A 173 -4.18 7.45 9.03
CA ARG A 173 -5.46 8.13 9.23
C ARG A 173 -5.36 9.59 8.80
N LYS A 174 -4.31 10.31 9.22
CA LYS A 174 -4.08 11.70 8.79
C LYS A 174 -3.97 11.81 7.28
N VAL A 175 -3.18 10.94 6.64
CA VAL A 175 -3.01 10.91 5.18
C VAL A 175 -4.34 10.71 4.45
N LYS A 176 -5.19 9.81 4.98
CA LYS A 176 -6.55 9.59 4.49
C LYS A 176 -7.43 10.83 4.69
N ASP A 177 -7.41 11.41 5.89
CA ASP A 177 -8.21 12.60 6.23
C ASP A 177 -7.82 13.81 5.36
N ASP A 178 -6.54 13.89 4.95
CA ASP A 178 -6.04 14.86 3.96
C ASP A 178 -6.49 14.53 2.51
N GLY A 179 -7.34 13.50 2.33
CA GLY A 179 -7.99 13.13 1.06
C GLY A 179 -7.13 12.28 0.11
N LEU A 180 -5.97 11.78 0.55
CA LEU A 180 -5.16 10.88 -0.27
C LEU A 180 -5.77 9.46 -0.25
N PRO A 181 -6.18 8.90 -1.40
CA PRO A 181 -6.64 7.51 -1.45
C PRO A 181 -5.49 6.54 -1.15
N VAL A 182 -5.82 5.45 -0.46
CA VAL A 182 -4.85 4.43 -0.05
C VAL A 182 -5.35 3.04 -0.41
N LEU A 183 -4.49 2.25 -1.06
CA LEU A 183 -4.65 0.79 -1.15
C LEU A 183 -3.67 0.14 -0.18
N LEU A 184 -4.21 -0.45 0.88
CA LEU A 184 -3.44 -1.09 1.94
C LEU A 184 -3.54 -2.61 1.82
N VAL A 185 -2.44 -3.26 1.50
CA VAL A 185 -2.33 -4.71 1.59
C VAL A 185 -1.84 -5.07 2.98
N GLU A 186 -2.59 -5.90 3.69
CA GLU A 186 -2.31 -6.23 5.08
C GLU A 186 -2.85 -7.60 5.49
N GLN A 187 -2.27 -8.15 6.56
CA GLN A 187 -2.77 -9.32 7.27
C GLN A 187 -3.25 -8.94 8.69
N ASN A 188 -2.80 -7.80 9.20
CA ASN A 188 -3.15 -7.32 10.53
C ASN A 188 -4.55 -6.71 10.55
N LEU A 189 -5.54 -7.53 10.93
CA LEU A 189 -6.95 -7.13 10.97
C LEU A 189 -7.21 -5.93 11.87
N MET A 190 -6.49 -5.79 13.00
CA MET A 190 -6.69 -4.66 13.91
C MET A 190 -6.31 -3.32 13.23
N VAL A 191 -5.29 -3.32 12.41
CA VAL A 191 -4.89 -2.15 11.62
C VAL A 191 -5.95 -1.83 10.57
N CYS A 192 -6.39 -2.85 9.85
CA CYS A 192 -7.40 -2.71 8.80
C CYS A 192 -8.73 -2.19 9.37
N ASP A 193 -9.20 -2.74 10.48
CA ASP A 193 -10.43 -2.32 11.15
C ASP A 193 -10.38 -0.86 11.66
N LYS A 194 -9.19 -0.36 12.01
CA LYS A 194 -8.98 1.02 12.45
C LYS A 194 -8.97 2.04 11.30
N LEU A 195 -8.61 1.63 10.09
CA LEU A 195 -8.29 2.53 8.98
C LEU A 195 -9.26 2.47 7.81
N ALA A 196 -9.73 1.26 7.46
CA ALA A 196 -10.40 1.03 6.19
C ALA A 196 -11.85 1.55 6.15
N ASP A 197 -12.24 1.99 4.96
CA ASP A 197 -13.64 2.23 4.60
C ASP A 197 -14.26 0.97 4.03
N ARG A 198 -13.46 0.18 3.28
CA ARG A 198 -13.90 -1.03 2.60
C ARG A 198 -12.78 -2.08 2.57
N HIS A 199 -13.19 -3.33 2.60
CA HIS A 199 -12.30 -4.49 2.56
C HIS A 199 -12.57 -5.35 1.34
N TYR A 200 -11.50 -5.83 0.72
CA TYR A 200 -11.48 -6.99 -0.15
C TYR A 200 -10.75 -8.12 0.56
N VAL A 201 -11.26 -9.34 0.49
CA VAL A 201 -10.55 -10.53 0.95
C VAL A 201 -10.17 -11.37 -0.26
N LEU A 202 -8.89 -11.64 -0.38
CA LEU A 202 -8.31 -12.45 -1.44
C LEU A 202 -7.96 -13.85 -0.91
N GLU A 203 -8.41 -14.88 -1.60
CA GLU A 203 -8.07 -16.27 -1.33
C GLU A 203 -7.78 -16.99 -2.64
N GLN A 204 -6.63 -17.67 -2.71
CA GLN A 204 -6.23 -18.47 -3.89
C GLN A 204 -6.42 -17.72 -5.23
N GLY A 205 -6.00 -16.45 -5.28
CA GLY A 205 -6.07 -15.64 -6.50
C GLY A 205 -7.45 -15.10 -6.85
N ARG A 206 -8.45 -15.22 -5.97
CA ARG A 206 -9.83 -14.75 -6.21
C ARG A 206 -10.29 -13.84 -5.09
N VAL A 207 -11.07 -12.82 -5.40
CA VAL A 207 -11.78 -12.03 -4.39
C VAL A 207 -12.97 -12.84 -3.89
N VAL A 208 -12.95 -13.21 -2.62
CA VAL A 208 -13.99 -14.03 -1.97
C VAL A 208 -14.93 -13.20 -1.10
N TYR A 209 -14.58 -11.96 -0.83
CA TYR A 209 -15.41 -11.00 -0.10
C TYR A 209 -15.08 -9.58 -0.52
N GLU A 210 -16.12 -8.77 -0.63
CA GLU A 210 -16.06 -7.31 -0.73
C GLU A 210 -17.15 -6.71 0.15
N GLY A 211 -16.82 -5.70 0.95
CA GLY A 211 -17.80 -5.03 1.79
C GLY A 211 -17.23 -3.83 2.54
N SER A 212 -18.13 -2.99 3.07
CA SER A 212 -17.74 -1.88 3.94
C SER A 212 -17.09 -2.38 5.24
N ALA A 213 -16.24 -1.57 5.85
CA ALA A 213 -15.63 -1.90 7.14
C ALA A 213 -16.70 -2.13 8.23
N ALA A 214 -17.86 -1.46 8.16
CA ALA A 214 -18.97 -1.69 9.06
C ALA A 214 -19.57 -3.09 8.87
N ALA A 215 -19.84 -3.51 7.63
CA ALA A 215 -20.37 -4.83 7.31
C ALA A 215 -19.37 -5.94 7.72
N PHE A 216 -18.08 -5.73 7.43
CA PHE A 216 -17.02 -6.67 7.80
C PHE A 216 -16.90 -6.87 9.32
N ARG A 217 -17.04 -5.79 10.12
CA ARG A 217 -17.05 -5.89 11.58
C ARG A 217 -18.29 -6.57 12.13
N ALA A 218 -19.44 -6.38 11.49
CA ALA A 218 -20.71 -6.96 11.91
C ALA A 218 -20.81 -8.47 11.70
N ASP A 219 -19.97 -9.04 10.79
CA ASP A 219 -19.98 -10.48 10.49
C ASP A 219 -18.64 -11.16 10.83
N PRO A 220 -18.49 -11.70 12.07
CA PRO A 220 -17.29 -12.41 12.47
C PRO A 220 -17.02 -13.68 11.65
N SER A 221 -18.03 -14.23 10.96
CA SER A 221 -17.88 -15.47 10.18
C SER A 221 -16.91 -15.27 9.02
N ILE A 222 -16.84 -14.08 8.43
CA ILE A 222 -15.92 -13.72 7.35
C ILE A 222 -14.46 -13.81 7.85
N LYS A 223 -14.19 -13.22 9.03
CA LYS A 223 -12.87 -13.27 9.65
C LYS A 223 -12.44 -14.71 9.93
N ASN A 224 -13.33 -15.49 10.53
CA ASN A 224 -13.07 -16.88 10.87
C ASN A 224 -12.85 -17.75 9.62
N ARG A 225 -13.65 -17.54 8.58
CA ARG A 225 -13.59 -18.37 7.36
C ARG A 225 -12.34 -18.13 6.53
N TYR A 226 -11.93 -16.87 6.34
CA TYR A 226 -10.91 -16.53 5.35
C TYR A 226 -9.58 -16.08 5.94
N LEU A 227 -9.55 -15.63 7.20
CA LEU A 227 -8.39 -14.97 7.80
C LEU A 227 -7.90 -15.63 9.09
N ALA A 228 -8.72 -16.45 9.76
CA ALA A 228 -8.27 -17.19 10.94
C ALA A 228 -7.15 -18.17 10.57
N LEU A 229 -6.12 -18.24 11.40
CA LEU A 229 -5.14 -19.30 11.34
C LEU A 229 -5.87 -20.63 11.58
N SER A 230 -5.71 -21.59 10.69
CA SER A 230 -6.10 -22.98 10.99
C SER A 230 -5.34 -23.38 12.24
N ALA A 231 -6.06 -23.73 13.30
CA ALA A 231 -5.49 -24.22 14.53
C ALA A 231 -4.70 -25.52 14.31
#